data_49f7b93f9a0d7b4b37e8da90a23eae4c
#
_entry.id   49f7b93f9a0d7b4b37e8da90a23eae4c
#
_cell.length_a   1.000
_cell.length_b   1.000
_cell.length_c   1.000
_cell.angle_alpha   90.00
_cell.angle_beta   90.00
_cell.angle_gamma   90.00
#
_symmetry.space_group_name_H-M   'P 1'
#
loop_
_entity.id
_entity.type
_entity.pdbx_description
1 polymer ?
#
loop_
_entity_poly.entity_id
_entity_poly.type
_entity_poly.pdbx_seq_one_letter_code
_entity_poly.pdbx_strand_id
1 'polypeptide(L)'
;MSSPVNNALTVDVEDWYHVCGIGGQTVPPRHSWRVEANVGKILALLERCRCRATFFMLGSVAESNPELAPMISAKGHEIASHGYSHTLLSRMDPQQFRDELLRTERILIEQTGQRPVGYRAPQWSVSPLTPWVDEVLAEHGYLYDSSRSPLPFVGDASGPRHPFRIATAHGVLWEIPPMVTPTRLVNLPSAGGWGFRLFPLAMVRATIERYQREESPAVLYLHPREVDPDGPRLRLSPLKRFAAYGTRADAAPRISALLERFRFTPLREMVAAWPSVS
;
A
#
# COMPACT_ATOMS: atom_id res chain seq x y z
N MET A 1 -14.26 23.21 -16.48
CA MET A 1 -14.59 22.01 -15.65
C MET A 1 -13.27 21.37 -15.27
N SER A 2 -12.92 21.28 -13.99
CA SER A 2 -11.73 20.58 -13.54
C SER A 2 -11.82 19.11 -13.98
N SER A 3 -10.71 18.55 -14.45
CA SER A 3 -10.64 17.12 -14.77
C SER A 3 -11.03 16.31 -13.53
N PRO A 4 -11.79 15.22 -13.67
CA PRO A 4 -12.17 14.41 -12.52
C PRO A 4 -10.92 13.92 -11.80
N VAL A 5 -10.90 14.06 -10.47
CA VAL A 5 -9.80 13.59 -9.63
C VAL A 5 -9.66 12.08 -9.80
N ASN A 6 -8.49 11.61 -10.20
CA ASN A 6 -8.18 10.18 -10.27
C ASN A 6 -7.95 9.64 -8.86
N ASN A 7 -8.44 8.44 -8.59
CA ASN A 7 -8.16 7.68 -7.38
C ASN A 7 -6.93 6.79 -7.57
N ALA A 8 -6.44 6.17 -6.53
CA ALA A 8 -5.40 5.15 -6.63
C ALA A 8 -5.84 3.82 -6.02
N LEU A 9 -5.54 2.72 -6.73
CA LEU A 9 -5.53 1.39 -6.14
C LEU A 9 -4.07 0.99 -5.94
N THR A 10 -3.76 0.56 -4.74
CA THR A 10 -2.43 0.11 -4.36
C THR A 10 -2.48 -1.34 -3.90
N VAL A 11 -1.41 -2.08 -4.10
CA VAL A 11 -1.28 -3.48 -3.69
C VAL A 11 0.01 -3.62 -2.89
N ASP A 12 -0.11 -4.02 -1.62
CA ASP A 12 1.05 -4.33 -0.77
C ASP A 12 1.41 -5.79 -1.03
N VAL A 13 2.51 -6.00 -1.78
CA VAL A 13 2.91 -7.33 -2.28
C VAL A 13 3.60 -8.12 -1.18
N GLU A 14 2.76 -8.71 -0.36
CA GLU A 14 3.08 -9.57 0.77
C GLU A 14 2.51 -10.97 0.57
N ASP A 15 3.13 -11.98 1.17
CA ASP A 15 2.49 -13.30 1.29
C ASP A 15 1.65 -13.39 2.58
N TRP A 16 0.86 -14.45 2.72
CA TRP A 16 -0.09 -14.67 3.81
C TRP A 16 0.55 -14.66 5.21
N TYR A 17 1.84 -14.93 5.32
CA TYR A 17 2.58 -14.98 6.58
C TYR A 17 3.23 -13.65 6.99
N HIS A 18 3.28 -12.65 6.11
CA HIS A 18 3.78 -11.31 6.43
C HIS A 18 2.73 -10.55 7.26
N VAL A 19 2.66 -10.87 8.54
CA VAL A 19 1.77 -10.19 9.49
C VAL A 19 2.62 -9.49 10.53
N CYS A 20 2.50 -8.17 10.59
CA CYS A 20 3.26 -7.36 11.53
C CYS A 20 2.95 -7.66 13.00
N GLY A 21 3.93 -7.37 13.87
CA GLY A 21 3.78 -7.55 15.32
C GLY A 21 3.84 -9.00 15.80
N ILE A 22 4.10 -9.93 14.92
CA ILE A 22 4.34 -11.34 15.26
C ILE A 22 5.84 -11.60 15.07
N GLY A 23 6.60 -11.40 16.14
CA GLY A 23 8.05 -11.64 16.12
C GLY A 23 8.40 -13.12 15.96
N GLY A 24 9.55 -13.38 15.30
CA GLY A 24 10.15 -14.73 15.24
C GLY A 24 9.43 -15.73 14.33
N GLN A 25 8.70 -15.27 13.33
CA GLN A 25 8.07 -16.17 12.37
C GLN A 25 9.11 -16.82 11.47
N THR A 26 9.08 -18.15 11.46
CA THR A 26 9.79 -18.92 10.44
C THR A 26 9.08 -18.73 9.10
N VAL A 27 9.82 -18.36 8.05
CA VAL A 27 9.28 -18.33 6.68
C VAL A 27 8.74 -19.72 6.34
N PRO A 28 7.45 -19.83 5.97
CA PRO A 28 6.87 -21.12 5.63
C PRO A 28 7.55 -21.77 4.42
N PRO A 29 7.46 -23.10 4.26
CA PRO A 29 7.99 -23.78 3.08
C PRO A 29 7.44 -23.18 1.79
N ARG A 30 8.28 -23.06 0.76
CA ARG A 30 7.94 -22.38 -0.52
C ARG A 30 6.67 -22.93 -1.19
N HIS A 31 6.39 -24.21 -1.07
CA HIS A 31 5.17 -24.80 -1.63
C HIS A 31 3.86 -24.27 -1.02
N SER A 32 3.93 -23.61 0.14
CA SER A 32 2.77 -22.98 0.78
C SER A 32 2.61 -21.49 0.44
N TRP A 33 3.55 -20.91 -0.30
CA TRP A 33 3.49 -19.51 -0.71
C TRP A 33 2.35 -19.27 -1.69
N ARG A 34 1.71 -18.13 -1.59
CA ARG A 34 0.51 -17.77 -2.34
C ARG A 34 0.63 -16.46 -3.09
N VAL A 35 1.67 -15.69 -2.83
CA VAL A 35 1.82 -14.32 -3.35
C VAL A 35 1.77 -14.27 -4.86
N GLU A 36 2.50 -15.15 -5.56
CA GLU A 36 2.55 -15.19 -7.03
C GLU A 36 1.17 -15.48 -7.64
N ALA A 37 0.51 -16.56 -7.19
CA ALA A 37 -0.82 -16.93 -7.67
C ALA A 37 -1.86 -15.84 -7.40
N ASN A 38 -1.80 -15.20 -6.23
CA ASN A 38 -2.75 -14.17 -5.84
C ASN A 38 -2.50 -12.83 -6.55
N VAL A 39 -1.24 -12.45 -6.78
CA VAL A 39 -0.90 -11.32 -7.66
C VAL A 39 -1.39 -11.58 -9.07
N GLY A 40 -1.24 -12.80 -9.59
CA GLY A 40 -1.80 -13.19 -10.89
C GLY A 40 -3.32 -12.96 -11.00
N LYS A 41 -4.09 -13.28 -9.95
CA LYS A 41 -5.54 -12.99 -9.88
C LYS A 41 -5.82 -11.49 -9.91
N ILE A 42 -5.04 -10.69 -9.17
CA ILE A 42 -5.18 -9.22 -9.14
C ILE A 42 -4.85 -8.63 -10.52
N LEU A 43 -3.76 -9.06 -11.15
CA LEU A 43 -3.39 -8.60 -12.49
C LEU A 43 -4.46 -8.92 -13.54
N ALA A 44 -5.04 -10.12 -13.51
CA ALA A 44 -6.15 -10.47 -14.38
C ALA A 44 -7.41 -9.61 -14.14
N LEU A 45 -7.68 -9.24 -12.89
CA LEU A 45 -8.75 -8.31 -12.54
C LEU A 45 -8.50 -6.91 -13.11
N LEU A 46 -7.30 -6.36 -12.91
CA LEU A 46 -6.90 -5.04 -13.38
C LEU A 46 -6.93 -4.95 -14.91
N GLU A 47 -6.48 -6.00 -15.60
CA GLU A 47 -6.50 -6.11 -17.06
C GLU A 47 -7.93 -6.07 -17.61
N ARG A 48 -8.86 -6.85 -17.04
CA ARG A 48 -10.29 -6.80 -17.42
C ARG A 48 -10.89 -5.41 -17.26
N CYS A 49 -10.53 -4.70 -16.18
CA CYS A 49 -11.03 -3.36 -15.90
C CYS A 49 -10.22 -2.25 -16.62
N ARG A 50 -9.19 -2.60 -17.39
CA ARG A 50 -8.25 -1.66 -18.05
C ARG A 50 -7.72 -0.61 -17.06
N CYS A 51 -7.37 -1.06 -15.87
CA CYS A 51 -6.91 -0.22 -14.77
C CYS A 51 -5.44 -0.49 -14.47
N ARG A 52 -4.68 0.57 -14.17
CA ARG A 52 -3.32 0.47 -13.68
C ARG A 52 -3.29 0.81 -12.18
N ALA A 53 -2.36 0.21 -11.46
CA ALA A 53 -2.24 0.32 -10.02
C ALA A 53 -0.77 0.48 -9.59
N THR A 54 -0.54 0.84 -8.34
CA THR A 54 0.79 0.85 -7.72
C THR A 54 0.96 -0.41 -6.88
N PHE A 55 2.06 -1.12 -7.08
CA PHE A 55 2.42 -2.31 -6.31
C PHE A 55 3.61 -1.97 -5.40
N PHE A 56 3.37 -1.88 -4.10
CA PHE A 56 4.40 -1.75 -3.09
C PHE A 56 5.03 -3.12 -2.85
N MET A 57 6.19 -3.32 -3.44
CA MET A 57 6.89 -4.60 -3.45
C MET A 57 7.81 -4.74 -2.25
N LEU A 58 7.63 -5.79 -1.49
CA LEU A 58 8.54 -6.18 -0.42
C LEU A 58 9.82 -6.78 -1.02
N GLY A 59 10.99 -6.25 -0.65
CA GLY A 59 12.27 -6.67 -1.23
C GLY A 59 12.55 -8.16 -1.06
N SER A 60 12.24 -8.75 0.10
CA SER A 60 12.39 -10.19 0.34
C SER A 60 11.47 -11.05 -0.52
N VAL A 61 10.28 -10.54 -0.87
CA VAL A 61 9.37 -11.22 -1.81
C VAL A 61 9.91 -11.13 -3.22
N ALA A 62 10.39 -9.97 -3.66
CA ALA A 62 11.00 -9.78 -4.97
C ALA A 62 12.25 -10.66 -5.15
N GLU A 63 13.13 -10.71 -4.14
CA GLU A 63 14.33 -11.56 -4.16
C GLU A 63 13.98 -13.04 -4.26
N SER A 64 12.94 -13.48 -3.54
CA SER A 64 12.49 -14.87 -3.53
C SER A 64 11.65 -15.26 -4.74
N ASN A 65 11.07 -14.31 -5.46
CA ASN A 65 10.23 -14.50 -6.64
C ASN A 65 10.66 -13.51 -7.75
N PRO A 66 11.82 -13.73 -8.41
CA PRO A 66 12.45 -12.74 -9.30
C PRO A 66 11.61 -12.37 -10.53
N GLU A 67 10.66 -13.21 -10.94
CA GLU A 67 9.77 -12.95 -12.07
C GLU A 67 8.57 -12.08 -11.71
N LEU A 68 8.30 -11.84 -10.42
CA LEU A 68 7.06 -11.21 -9.97
C LEU A 68 7.03 -9.71 -10.31
N ALA A 69 8.10 -8.97 -9.98
CA ALA A 69 8.18 -7.54 -10.28
C ALA A 69 8.23 -7.25 -11.81
N PRO A 70 9.00 -8.00 -12.63
CA PRO A 70 8.92 -7.91 -14.09
C PRO A 70 7.54 -8.16 -14.66
N MET A 71 6.83 -9.19 -14.17
CA MET A 71 5.48 -9.54 -14.61
C MET A 71 4.49 -8.39 -14.35
N ILE A 72 4.58 -7.73 -13.19
CA ILE A 72 3.74 -6.59 -12.82
C ILE A 72 4.08 -5.38 -13.69
N SER A 73 5.38 -5.06 -13.80
CA SER A 73 5.87 -3.90 -14.56
C SER A 73 5.54 -4.00 -16.05
N ALA A 74 5.68 -5.19 -16.66
CA ALA A 74 5.38 -5.43 -18.08
C ALA A 74 3.90 -5.17 -18.44
N LYS A 75 2.99 -5.22 -17.46
CA LYS A 75 1.56 -4.85 -17.62
C LYS A 75 1.31 -3.35 -17.39
N GLY A 76 2.35 -2.52 -17.26
CA GLY A 76 2.26 -1.07 -17.11
C GLY A 76 1.87 -0.59 -15.72
N HIS A 77 1.92 -1.45 -14.70
CA HIS A 77 1.73 -1.04 -13.32
C HIS A 77 3.00 -0.42 -12.75
N GLU A 78 2.84 0.43 -11.74
CA GLU A 78 3.96 0.98 -11.00
C GLU A 78 4.49 -0.02 -9.98
N ILE A 79 5.82 -0.13 -9.88
CA ILE A 79 6.52 -0.80 -8.78
C ILE A 79 7.05 0.27 -7.83
N ALA A 80 6.67 0.19 -6.57
CA ALA A 80 7.12 1.02 -5.47
C ALA A 80 7.72 0.14 -4.36
N SER A 81 8.43 0.73 -3.40
CA SER A 81 9.11 0.00 -2.32
C SER A 81 8.20 -0.22 -1.11
N HIS A 82 8.20 -1.42 -0.55
CA HIS A 82 7.58 -1.76 0.74
C HIS A 82 8.60 -2.11 1.83
N GLY A 83 9.84 -1.62 1.70
CA GLY A 83 10.97 -2.08 2.51
C GLY A 83 11.43 -3.49 2.11
N TYR A 84 12.34 -4.06 2.90
CA TYR A 84 12.90 -5.38 2.59
C TYR A 84 12.30 -6.50 3.45
N SER A 85 12.38 -6.39 4.78
CA SER A 85 12.11 -7.47 5.74
C SER A 85 10.68 -7.47 6.30
N HIS A 86 9.85 -6.48 5.97
CA HIS A 86 8.56 -6.24 6.60
C HIS A 86 8.65 -5.94 8.10
N THR A 87 9.74 -5.34 8.53
CA THR A 87 9.95 -4.93 9.93
C THR A 87 9.32 -3.56 10.18
N LEU A 88 8.70 -3.38 11.35
CA LEU A 88 8.16 -2.09 11.77
C LEU A 88 9.30 -1.06 11.93
N LEU A 89 9.12 0.15 11.43
CA LEU A 89 10.13 1.22 11.50
C LEU A 89 10.53 1.58 12.93
N SER A 90 9.63 1.42 13.90
CA SER A 90 9.93 1.61 15.33
C SER A 90 10.94 0.60 15.90
N ARG A 91 11.31 -0.43 15.14
CA ARG A 91 12.32 -1.44 15.50
C ARG A 91 13.61 -1.30 14.70
N MET A 92 13.74 -0.23 13.94
CA MET A 92 14.90 0.09 13.13
C MET A 92 15.52 1.40 13.59
N ASP A 93 16.83 1.52 13.42
CA ASP A 93 17.51 2.80 13.38
C ASP A 93 17.59 3.35 11.94
N PRO A 94 17.99 4.61 11.75
CA PRO A 94 18.09 5.23 10.43
C PRO A 94 19.04 4.49 9.46
N GLN A 95 20.11 3.87 9.97
CA GLN A 95 21.06 3.15 9.12
C GLN A 95 20.48 1.83 8.64
N GLN A 96 19.84 1.08 9.53
CA GLN A 96 19.14 -0.16 9.18
C GLN A 96 18.05 0.10 8.13
N PHE A 97 17.34 1.21 8.24
CA PHE A 97 16.33 1.60 7.25
C PHE A 97 16.96 1.92 5.89
N ARG A 98 18.08 2.68 5.87
CA ARG A 98 18.82 2.95 4.61
C ARG A 98 19.28 1.64 3.94
N ASP A 99 19.81 0.73 4.71
CA ASP A 99 20.32 -0.54 4.21
C ASP A 99 19.20 -1.38 3.57
N GLU A 100 18.04 -1.47 4.23
CA GLU A 100 16.86 -2.15 3.68
C GLU A 100 16.30 -1.46 2.43
N LEU A 101 16.25 -0.12 2.45
CA LEU A 101 15.76 0.68 1.34
C LEU A 101 16.64 0.45 0.10
N LEU A 102 17.96 0.62 0.23
CA LEU A 102 18.93 0.42 -0.85
C LEU A 102 18.97 -1.01 -1.36
N ARG A 103 18.85 -2.00 -0.47
CA ARG A 103 18.77 -3.40 -0.87
C ARG A 103 17.55 -3.66 -1.74
N THR A 104 16.39 -3.16 -1.32
CA THR A 104 15.13 -3.28 -2.08
C THR A 104 15.23 -2.57 -3.43
N GLU A 105 15.74 -1.34 -3.46
CA GLU A 105 15.95 -0.59 -4.71
C GLU A 105 16.80 -1.37 -5.69
N ARG A 106 17.96 -1.88 -5.26
CA ARG A 106 18.87 -2.64 -6.14
C ARG A 106 18.15 -3.84 -6.75
N ILE A 107 17.43 -4.63 -5.95
CA ILE A 107 16.67 -5.79 -6.43
C ILE A 107 15.64 -5.36 -7.48
N LEU A 108 14.86 -4.32 -7.20
CA LEU A 108 13.81 -3.85 -8.10
C LEU A 108 14.37 -3.24 -9.40
N ILE A 109 15.48 -2.52 -9.33
CA ILE A 109 16.17 -1.99 -10.51
C ILE A 109 16.72 -3.13 -11.37
N GLU A 110 17.38 -4.12 -10.76
CA GLU A 110 17.91 -5.30 -11.48
C GLU A 110 16.80 -6.08 -12.19
N GLN A 111 15.64 -6.22 -11.56
CA GLN A 111 14.51 -6.98 -12.10
C GLN A 111 13.68 -6.20 -13.14
N THR A 112 13.51 -4.90 -12.97
CA THR A 112 12.56 -4.11 -13.78
C THR A 112 13.19 -3.04 -14.66
N GLY A 113 14.46 -2.72 -14.45
CA GLY A 113 15.14 -1.59 -15.08
C GLY A 113 14.64 -0.22 -14.55
N GLN A 114 13.77 -0.18 -13.56
CA GLN A 114 13.16 1.04 -13.05
C GLN A 114 13.43 1.21 -11.55
N ARG A 115 13.81 2.44 -11.18
CA ARG A 115 13.98 2.81 -9.81
C ARG A 115 12.61 3.10 -9.17
N PRO A 116 12.29 2.53 -7.98
CA PRO A 116 11.09 2.92 -7.25
C PRO A 116 11.20 4.38 -6.77
N VAL A 117 10.11 5.14 -6.91
CA VAL A 117 10.02 6.54 -6.47
C VAL A 117 8.99 6.73 -5.38
N GLY A 118 8.29 5.67 -4.99
CA GLY A 118 7.31 5.64 -3.92
C GLY A 118 7.67 4.63 -2.86
N TYR A 119 7.30 4.93 -1.62
CA TYR A 119 7.51 4.07 -0.47
C TYR A 119 6.21 3.88 0.31
N ARG A 120 6.06 2.73 0.95
CA ARG A 120 5.07 2.47 2.00
C ARG A 120 5.72 1.65 3.11
N ALA A 121 5.62 2.15 4.34
CA ALA A 121 6.09 1.41 5.51
C ALA A 121 5.17 0.22 5.84
N PRO A 122 5.72 -0.93 6.24
CA PRO A 122 4.94 -2.02 6.79
C PRO A 122 4.00 -1.53 7.89
N GLN A 123 2.71 -1.89 7.79
CA GLN A 123 1.66 -1.55 8.76
C GLN A 123 1.54 -0.04 9.07
N TRP A 124 1.83 0.84 8.09
CA TRP A 124 1.80 2.30 8.29
C TRP A 124 2.57 2.74 9.54
N SER A 125 3.78 2.21 9.73
CA SER A 125 4.56 2.35 10.95
C SER A 125 5.36 3.65 11.08
N VAL A 126 5.20 4.59 10.14
CA VAL A 126 5.74 5.95 10.30
C VAL A 126 4.97 6.66 11.43
N SER A 127 5.72 7.22 12.36
CA SER A 127 5.17 7.84 13.57
C SER A 127 6.09 8.93 14.11
N PRO A 128 5.69 9.71 15.11
CA PRO A 128 6.59 10.66 15.79
C PRO A 128 7.86 10.05 16.39
N LEU A 129 7.90 8.72 16.54
CA LEU A 129 9.10 8.00 17.01
C LEU A 129 10.11 7.71 15.89
N THR A 130 9.74 7.96 14.64
CA THR A 130 10.56 7.70 13.45
C THR A 130 10.68 8.96 12.55
N PRO A 131 11.03 10.14 13.10
CA PRO A 131 11.04 11.42 12.38
C PRO A 131 12.09 11.47 11.25
N TRP A 132 13.06 10.60 11.29
CA TRP A 132 14.15 10.47 10.32
C TRP A 132 13.72 9.82 8.99
N VAL A 133 12.55 9.20 8.93
CA VAL A 133 12.10 8.45 7.74
C VAL A 133 11.94 9.37 6.54
N ASP A 134 11.31 10.52 6.71
CA ASP A 134 11.07 11.49 5.62
C ASP A 134 12.37 12.01 5.03
N GLU A 135 13.34 12.33 5.90
CA GLU A 135 14.67 12.79 5.49
C GLU A 135 15.41 11.72 4.69
N VAL A 136 15.40 10.47 5.15
CA VAL A 136 16.04 9.35 4.43
C VAL A 136 15.37 9.10 3.09
N LEU A 137 14.04 9.10 3.01
CA LEU A 137 13.33 8.93 1.74
C LEU A 137 13.67 10.05 0.75
N ALA A 138 13.65 11.31 1.20
CA ALA A 138 13.98 12.46 0.35
C ALA A 138 15.47 12.46 -0.06
N GLU A 139 16.40 12.13 0.84
CA GLU A 139 17.83 11.95 0.56
C GLU A 139 18.05 10.95 -0.58
N HIS A 140 17.27 9.88 -0.60
CA HIS A 140 17.31 8.86 -1.65
C HIS A 140 16.39 9.15 -2.84
N GLY A 141 15.86 10.38 -2.97
CA GLY A 141 15.10 10.83 -4.15
C GLY A 141 13.75 10.16 -4.33
N TYR A 142 13.13 9.67 -3.25
CA TYR A 142 11.72 9.27 -3.28
C TYR A 142 10.83 10.49 -3.47
N LEU A 143 9.79 10.36 -4.27
CA LEU A 143 8.86 11.44 -4.57
C LEU A 143 7.67 11.45 -3.62
N TYR A 144 7.28 10.27 -3.12
CA TYR A 144 6.17 10.13 -2.19
C TYR A 144 6.35 8.99 -1.20
N ASP A 145 5.71 9.17 -0.05
CA ASP A 145 5.44 8.17 0.96
C ASP A 145 3.92 7.95 1.07
N SER A 146 3.49 6.75 1.42
CA SER A 146 2.09 6.42 1.68
C SER A 146 2.01 5.58 2.96
N SER A 147 2.58 6.11 4.05
CA SER A 147 2.84 5.36 5.28
C SER A 147 2.08 5.88 6.50
N ARG A 148 1.35 6.99 6.38
CA ARG A 148 0.58 7.58 7.48
C ARG A 148 -0.90 7.31 7.33
N SER A 149 -1.48 6.58 8.29
CA SER A 149 -2.91 6.27 8.30
C SER A 149 -3.62 7.08 9.38
N PRO A 150 -4.67 7.86 9.07
CA PRO A 150 -5.39 8.66 10.06
C PRO A 150 -6.43 7.81 10.83
N LEU A 151 -5.97 6.72 11.45
CA LEU A 151 -6.80 5.78 12.22
C LEU A 151 -6.35 5.70 13.68
N PRO A 152 -7.28 5.50 14.64
CA PRO A 152 -6.97 5.53 16.07
C PRO A 152 -6.14 4.35 16.58
N PHE A 153 -6.05 3.27 15.82
CA PHE A 153 -5.33 2.04 16.21
C PHE A 153 -4.16 1.70 15.27
N VAL A 154 -3.99 2.47 14.19
CA VAL A 154 -2.88 2.35 13.25
C VAL A 154 -2.57 3.74 12.71
N GLY A 155 -1.36 4.25 12.98
CA GLY A 155 -0.97 5.59 12.57
C GLY A 155 -1.40 6.67 13.57
N ASP A 156 -1.82 7.82 13.08
CA ASP A 156 -2.23 8.99 13.87
C ASP A 156 -3.68 9.38 13.55
N ALA A 157 -4.59 9.17 14.52
CA ALA A 157 -6.01 9.49 14.37
C ALA A 157 -6.30 10.97 14.03
N SER A 158 -5.41 11.88 14.40
CA SER A 158 -5.50 13.32 14.13
C SER A 158 -4.82 13.73 12.82
N GLY A 159 -4.12 12.80 12.16
CA GLY A 159 -3.37 13.05 10.94
C GLY A 159 -4.25 13.47 9.75
N PRO A 160 -3.66 14.12 8.75
CA PRO A 160 -4.36 14.52 7.53
C PRO A 160 -4.96 13.32 6.79
N ARG A 161 -6.15 13.50 6.22
CA ARG A 161 -6.84 12.50 5.40
C ARG A 161 -6.54 12.64 3.90
N HIS A 162 -5.98 13.76 3.51
CA HIS A 162 -5.68 14.14 2.14
C HIS A 162 -4.17 14.21 1.93
N PRO A 163 -3.67 14.06 0.69
CA PRO A 163 -2.26 14.23 0.40
C PRO A 163 -1.73 15.58 0.88
N PHE A 164 -0.54 15.56 1.44
CA PHE A 164 0.15 16.76 1.92
C PHE A 164 1.65 16.68 1.68
N ARG A 165 2.30 17.82 1.77
CA ARG A 165 3.74 17.96 1.54
C ARG A 165 4.50 17.97 2.85
N ILE A 166 5.64 17.30 2.85
CA ILE A 166 6.60 17.27 3.94
C ILE A 166 7.87 17.95 3.42
N ALA A 167 8.25 19.07 4.04
CA ALA A 167 9.52 19.73 3.77
C ALA A 167 10.64 18.97 4.48
N THR A 168 11.71 18.64 3.75
CA THR A 168 12.91 17.99 4.24
C THR A 168 14.15 18.77 3.85
N ALA A 169 15.31 18.43 4.41
CA ALA A 169 16.58 19.04 4.00
C ALA A 169 16.97 18.70 2.54
N HIS A 170 16.38 17.65 1.96
CA HIS A 170 16.69 17.16 0.63
C HIS A 170 15.58 17.46 -0.41
N GLY A 171 14.58 18.25 -0.04
CA GLY A 171 13.49 18.64 -0.92
C GLY A 171 12.11 18.36 -0.33
N VAL A 172 11.11 18.23 -1.18
CA VAL A 172 9.72 18.00 -0.77
C VAL A 172 9.33 16.56 -1.05
N LEU A 173 8.84 15.87 -0.02
CA LEU A 173 8.24 14.56 -0.10
C LEU A 173 6.71 14.70 -0.02
N TRP A 174 5.96 13.99 -0.86
CA TRP A 174 4.52 13.90 -0.71
C TRP A 174 4.15 12.77 0.25
N GLU A 175 3.30 13.04 1.23
CA GLU A 175 2.59 11.98 1.94
C GLU A 175 1.21 11.79 1.33
N ILE A 176 0.86 10.53 1.05
CA ILE A 176 -0.39 10.15 0.41
C ILE A 176 -1.12 9.11 1.27
N PRO A 177 -1.94 9.56 2.25
CA PRO A 177 -2.62 8.67 3.18
C PRO A 177 -3.63 7.73 2.50
N PRO A 178 -3.84 6.51 3.03
CA PRO A 178 -4.97 5.69 2.61
C PRO A 178 -6.30 6.36 2.95
N MET A 179 -7.30 6.16 2.09
CA MET A 179 -8.65 6.66 2.31
C MET A 179 -9.25 6.13 3.62
N VAL A 180 -9.93 6.98 4.35
CA VAL A 180 -10.75 6.60 5.50
C VAL A 180 -12.17 7.13 5.35
N THR A 181 -13.16 6.46 5.93
CA THR A 181 -14.51 7.04 6.02
C THR A 181 -14.61 7.87 7.30
N PRO A 182 -14.65 9.21 7.19
CA PRO A 182 -14.77 10.05 8.36
C PRO A 182 -16.18 9.99 8.93
N THR A 183 -16.27 9.82 10.25
CA THR A 183 -17.50 9.94 11.02
C THR A 183 -17.39 11.11 12.01
N ARG A 184 -18.45 11.35 12.80
CA ARG A 184 -18.41 12.39 13.83
C ARG A 184 -17.46 12.06 15.00
N LEU A 185 -17.16 10.79 15.20
CA LEU A 185 -16.38 10.33 16.36
C LEU A 185 -14.98 9.85 15.96
N VAL A 186 -14.89 9.03 14.90
CA VAL A 186 -13.64 8.40 14.48
C VAL A 186 -13.60 8.20 12.96
N ASN A 187 -12.42 8.05 12.41
CA ASN A 187 -12.24 7.57 11.05
C ASN A 187 -12.37 6.04 11.00
N LEU A 188 -13.09 5.52 9.99
CA LEU A 188 -13.26 4.09 9.77
C LEU A 188 -12.31 3.58 8.67
N PRO A 189 -11.68 2.40 8.83
CA PRO A 189 -10.72 1.83 7.90
C PRO A 189 -11.40 1.22 6.66
N SER A 190 -11.90 2.03 5.75
CA SER A 190 -12.68 1.58 4.59
C SER A 190 -11.86 1.36 3.32
N ALA A 191 -10.59 1.77 3.29
CA ALA A 191 -9.75 1.71 2.10
C ALA A 191 -9.26 0.30 1.74
N GLY A 192 -9.11 -0.59 2.72
CA GLY A 192 -8.55 -1.93 2.50
C GLY A 192 -8.68 -2.83 3.72
N GLY A 193 -8.00 -3.97 3.67
CA GLY A 193 -7.95 -4.92 4.77
C GLY A 193 -9.33 -5.46 5.19
N TRP A 194 -9.50 -5.64 6.48
CA TRP A 194 -10.76 -6.14 7.04
C TRP A 194 -11.92 -5.15 6.88
N GLY A 195 -11.64 -3.85 6.98
CA GLY A 195 -12.68 -2.83 6.90
C GLY A 195 -13.29 -2.76 5.51
N PHE A 196 -12.49 -2.78 4.45
CA PHE A 196 -12.97 -2.82 3.08
C PHE A 196 -13.90 -4.02 2.81
N ARG A 197 -13.63 -5.17 3.41
CA ARG A 197 -14.45 -6.39 3.24
C ARG A 197 -15.66 -6.47 4.16
N LEU A 198 -15.64 -5.74 5.29
CA LEU A 198 -16.71 -5.73 6.29
C LEU A 198 -17.78 -4.67 6.01
N PHE A 199 -17.35 -3.42 5.71
CA PHE A 199 -18.28 -2.31 5.55
C PHE A 199 -19.08 -2.43 4.23
N PRO A 200 -20.33 -1.94 4.19
CA PRO A 200 -21.14 -1.95 2.97
C PRO A 200 -20.43 -1.26 1.81
N LEU A 201 -20.47 -1.84 0.62
CA LEU A 201 -19.84 -1.26 -0.58
C LEU A 201 -20.41 0.13 -0.92
N ALA A 202 -21.68 0.36 -0.62
CA ALA A 202 -22.32 1.68 -0.76
C ALA A 202 -21.63 2.75 0.08
N MET A 203 -21.20 2.42 1.31
CA MET A 203 -20.44 3.34 2.17
C MET A 203 -19.06 3.65 1.57
N VAL A 204 -18.37 2.62 1.06
CA VAL A 204 -17.06 2.81 0.40
C VAL A 204 -17.21 3.74 -0.83
N ARG A 205 -18.23 3.50 -1.67
CA ARG A 205 -18.55 4.35 -2.83
C ARG A 205 -18.82 5.79 -2.42
N ALA A 206 -19.70 6.00 -1.43
CA ALA A 206 -20.01 7.33 -0.92
C ALA A 206 -18.77 8.06 -0.37
N THR A 207 -17.84 7.31 0.22
CA THR A 207 -16.56 7.86 0.70
C THR A 207 -15.68 8.30 -0.47
N ILE A 208 -15.53 7.48 -1.52
CA ILE A 208 -14.79 7.88 -2.73
C ILE A 208 -15.41 9.14 -3.36
N GLU A 209 -16.74 9.17 -3.50
CA GLU A 209 -17.45 10.33 -4.04
C GLU A 209 -17.27 11.59 -3.16
N ARG A 210 -17.14 11.40 -1.85
CA ARG A 210 -16.82 12.50 -0.93
C ARG A 210 -15.41 13.04 -1.17
N TYR A 211 -14.39 12.17 -1.26
CA TYR A 211 -13.01 12.60 -1.57
C TYR A 211 -12.94 13.33 -2.91
N GLN A 212 -13.66 12.86 -3.94
CA GLN A 212 -13.72 13.55 -5.22
C GLN A 212 -14.36 14.95 -5.14
N ARG A 213 -15.40 15.13 -4.31
CA ARG A 213 -15.97 16.48 -4.04
C ARG A 213 -15.02 17.38 -3.26
N GLU A 214 -14.15 16.80 -2.45
CA GLU A 214 -13.09 17.49 -1.70
C GLU A 214 -11.83 17.70 -2.58
N GLU A 215 -11.92 17.42 -3.89
CA GLU A 215 -10.82 17.51 -4.89
C GLU A 215 -9.59 16.71 -4.49
N SER A 216 -9.78 15.60 -3.80
CA SER A 216 -8.72 14.75 -3.27
C SER A 216 -8.86 13.31 -3.77
N PRO A 217 -7.74 12.61 -4.02
CA PRO A 217 -7.78 11.20 -4.42
C PRO A 217 -8.19 10.30 -3.26
N ALA A 218 -9.05 9.32 -3.56
CA ALA A 218 -9.26 8.19 -2.67
C ALA A 218 -8.21 7.11 -2.96
N VAL A 219 -7.38 6.79 -1.97
CA VAL A 219 -6.34 5.76 -2.07
C VAL A 219 -6.82 4.49 -1.40
N LEU A 220 -7.06 3.46 -2.20
CA LEU A 220 -7.43 2.12 -1.75
C LEU A 220 -6.19 1.24 -1.69
N TYR A 221 -6.19 0.26 -0.79
CA TYR A 221 -5.13 -0.73 -0.72
C TYR A 221 -5.67 -2.16 -0.63
N LEU A 222 -4.87 -3.11 -1.10
CA LEU A 222 -5.21 -4.53 -1.15
C LEU A 222 -3.95 -5.35 -0.86
N HIS A 223 -4.10 -6.43 -0.10
CA HIS A 223 -3.04 -7.44 0.00
C HIS A 223 -3.41 -8.65 -0.86
N PRO A 224 -2.45 -9.35 -1.47
CA PRO A 224 -2.72 -10.53 -2.28
C PRO A 224 -3.56 -11.60 -1.56
N ARG A 225 -3.41 -11.76 -0.25
CA ARG A 225 -4.22 -12.68 0.57
C ARG A 225 -5.72 -12.35 0.60
N GLU A 226 -6.12 -11.15 0.23
CA GLU A 226 -7.53 -10.72 0.28
C GLU A 226 -8.36 -11.22 -0.90
N VAL A 227 -7.71 -11.71 -1.96
CA VAL A 227 -8.34 -12.41 -3.10
C VAL A 227 -8.16 -13.94 -3.01
N ASP A 228 -7.84 -14.44 -1.82
CA ASP A 228 -7.62 -15.86 -1.52
C ASP A 228 -8.34 -16.25 -0.20
N PRO A 229 -9.69 -16.31 -0.21
CA PRO A 229 -10.47 -16.55 1.00
C PRO A 229 -10.15 -17.88 1.67
N ASP A 230 -9.70 -18.87 0.91
CA ASP A 230 -9.33 -20.21 1.37
C ASP A 230 -7.83 -20.37 1.66
N GLY A 231 -7.07 -19.29 1.53
CA GLY A 231 -5.64 -19.26 1.77
C GLY A 231 -5.26 -19.60 3.22
N PRO A 232 -4.00 -20.02 3.45
CA PRO A 232 -3.50 -20.34 4.78
C PRO A 232 -3.51 -19.12 5.69
N ARG A 233 -3.57 -19.36 7.00
CA ARG A 233 -3.58 -18.32 8.04
C ARG A 233 -2.73 -18.76 9.22
N LEU A 234 -2.04 -17.82 9.81
CA LEU A 234 -1.30 -18.03 11.05
C LEU A 234 -2.25 -18.38 12.21
N ARG A 235 -1.77 -19.17 13.14
CA ARG A 235 -2.47 -19.46 14.39
C ARG A 235 -2.33 -18.25 15.33
N LEU A 236 -3.35 -17.43 15.42
CA LEU A 236 -3.41 -16.20 16.20
C LEU A 236 -4.61 -16.22 17.13
N SER A 237 -4.55 -15.43 18.21
CA SER A 237 -5.73 -15.16 19.03
C SER A 237 -6.86 -14.56 18.16
N PRO A 238 -8.14 -14.73 18.53
CA PRO A 238 -9.26 -14.28 17.68
C PRO A 238 -9.17 -12.82 17.25
N LEU A 239 -8.82 -11.92 18.18
CA LEU A 239 -8.69 -10.49 17.87
C LEU A 239 -7.54 -10.20 16.90
N LYS A 240 -6.35 -10.76 17.13
CA LYS A 240 -5.20 -10.61 16.23
C LYS A 240 -5.48 -11.22 14.87
N ARG A 241 -6.17 -12.37 14.84
CA ARG A 241 -6.57 -13.04 13.59
C ARG A 241 -7.54 -12.17 12.79
N PHE A 242 -8.51 -11.53 13.45
CA PHE A 242 -9.42 -10.61 12.78
C PHE A 242 -8.68 -9.37 12.27
N ALA A 243 -7.81 -8.75 13.06
CA ALA A 243 -7.02 -7.61 12.62
C ALA A 243 -6.13 -7.92 11.41
N ALA A 244 -5.50 -9.10 11.38
CA ALA A 244 -4.59 -9.51 10.32
C ALA A 244 -5.31 -9.93 9.02
N TYR A 245 -6.40 -10.69 9.15
CA TYR A 245 -7.04 -11.35 8.01
C TYR A 245 -8.49 -10.91 7.78
N GLY A 246 -9.15 -10.27 8.74
CA GLY A 246 -10.54 -9.87 8.66
C GLY A 246 -11.51 -11.04 8.41
N THR A 247 -12.53 -10.76 7.61
CA THR A 247 -13.49 -11.77 7.13
C THR A 247 -12.85 -12.67 6.07
N ARG A 248 -13.51 -13.80 5.74
CA ARG A 248 -13.13 -14.67 4.62
C ARG A 248 -13.73 -14.22 3.27
N ALA A 249 -14.35 -13.05 3.21
CA ALA A 249 -14.91 -12.54 1.97
C ALA A 249 -13.81 -12.25 0.95
N ASP A 250 -14.01 -12.68 -0.29
CA ASP A 250 -13.16 -12.32 -1.41
C ASP A 250 -13.31 -10.82 -1.74
N ALA A 251 -12.19 -10.12 -1.82
CA ALA A 251 -12.18 -8.69 -2.16
C ALA A 251 -12.37 -8.43 -3.67
N ALA A 252 -12.06 -9.40 -4.54
CA ALA A 252 -12.04 -9.20 -5.98
C ALA A 252 -13.36 -8.68 -6.58
N PRO A 253 -14.56 -9.21 -6.22
CA PRO A 253 -15.82 -8.67 -6.76
C PRO A 253 -16.07 -7.22 -6.36
N ARG A 254 -15.66 -6.84 -5.14
CA ARG A 254 -15.83 -5.48 -4.62
C ARG A 254 -14.91 -4.50 -5.31
N ILE A 255 -13.64 -4.90 -5.54
CA ILE A 255 -12.67 -4.11 -6.31
C ILE A 255 -13.17 -3.93 -7.74
N SER A 256 -13.60 -5.00 -8.44
CA SER A 256 -14.17 -4.91 -9.80
C SER A 256 -15.27 -3.85 -9.89
N ALA A 257 -16.23 -3.90 -8.98
CA ALA A 257 -17.35 -2.97 -8.93
C ALA A 257 -16.94 -1.50 -8.66
N LEU A 258 -15.78 -1.26 -8.08
CA LEU A 258 -15.23 0.10 -7.92
C LEU A 258 -14.45 0.53 -9.17
N LEU A 259 -13.63 -0.35 -9.75
CA LEU A 259 -12.86 -0.08 -10.97
C LEU A 259 -13.75 0.19 -12.20
N GLU A 260 -14.93 -0.41 -12.25
CA GLU A 260 -15.94 -0.16 -13.30
C GLU A 260 -16.61 1.22 -13.17
N ARG A 261 -16.65 1.77 -11.93
CA ARG A 261 -17.37 3.03 -11.63
C ARG A 261 -16.46 4.24 -11.57
N PHE A 262 -15.24 4.08 -11.03
CA PHE A 262 -14.32 5.17 -10.74
C PHE A 262 -13.03 5.02 -11.55
N ARG A 263 -12.35 6.14 -11.81
CA ARG A 263 -11.04 6.15 -12.47
C ARG A 263 -9.95 5.98 -11.44
N PHE A 264 -8.96 5.14 -11.76
CA PHE A 264 -7.78 4.90 -10.94
C PHE A 264 -6.52 5.05 -11.79
N THR A 265 -5.46 5.56 -11.18
CA THR A 265 -4.14 5.73 -11.79
C THR A 265 -3.06 5.35 -10.78
N PRO A 266 -1.86 4.94 -11.21
CA PRO A 266 -0.70 4.76 -10.33
C PRO A 266 -0.34 6.04 -9.59
N LEU A 267 0.16 5.91 -8.36
CA LEU A 267 0.54 7.04 -7.52
C LEU A 267 1.64 7.90 -8.14
N ARG A 268 2.63 7.30 -8.82
CA ARG A 268 3.66 8.03 -9.56
C ARG A 268 3.07 9.02 -10.58
N GLU A 269 2.08 8.60 -11.34
CA GLU A 269 1.43 9.45 -12.34
C GLU A 269 0.62 10.57 -11.69
N MET A 270 0.02 10.27 -10.55
CA MET A 270 -0.72 11.25 -9.76
C MET A 270 0.21 12.34 -9.23
N VAL A 271 1.33 11.96 -8.61
CA VAL A 271 2.34 12.89 -8.08
C VAL A 271 2.96 13.71 -9.20
N ALA A 272 3.25 13.10 -10.36
CA ALA A 272 3.79 13.81 -11.52
C ALA A 272 2.84 14.88 -12.10
N ALA A 273 1.53 14.72 -11.90
CA ALA A 273 0.52 15.69 -12.33
C ALA A 273 0.29 16.82 -11.30
N TRP A 274 0.83 16.70 -10.09
CA TRP A 274 0.70 17.75 -9.07
C TRP A 274 1.72 18.87 -9.29
N PRO A 275 1.39 20.11 -8.84
CA PRO A 275 2.30 21.23 -9.04
C PRO A 275 3.67 20.96 -8.44
N SER A 276 4.70 21.07 -9.26
CA SER A 276 6.08 21.11 -8.79
C SER A 276 6.25 22.32 -7.88
N VAL A 277 6.92 22.13 -6.76
CA VAL A 277 7.31 23.24 -5.92
C VAL A 277 8.63 23.78 -6.45
N SER A 278 8.56 24.95 -7.05
CA SER A 278 9.75 25.77 -7.31
C SER A 278 10.25 26.34 -5.97
#